data_48d62064e87e53984852c19a4c60771d
#
_entry.id   48d62064e87e53984852c19a4c60771d
#
_cell.length_a   1.000
_cell.length_b   1.000
_cell.length_c   1.000
_cell.angle_alpha   90.00
_cell.angle_beta   90.00
_cell.angle_gamma   90.00
#
_symmetry.space_group_name_H-M   'P 1'
#
loop_
_entity.id
_entity.type
_entity.pdbx_description
1 polymer ?
#
loop_
_entity_poly.entity_id
_entity_poly.type
_entity_poly.pdbx_seq_one_letter_code
_entity_poly.pdbx_strand_id
1 'polypeptide(L)'
;MTAKTNNMILLPDDAIVVTNYNDLDRYLDKFAEGSLDLVLLLGKPGIGKTESVKQALGIDDCRQSETLYVEGHAQPFGLYQGLWRYRNNPVVLDDLDRLYANPDHVRILKPLCNTRRAKRISWLSNAVTGVPELPTEFTTTSNVMLIANEWRSLNGNVRALEDRMIILWFKPTVEEIHRKTAEWFDEPEIYHFVGSYLSHIPQLSMRHYERAKRLRNAGFLDWKKSLLQMMLSDRTVAVVVGLQLDPLLSNETQRIKQFTAETGLSRATYFRVKA
;
A
#
# COMPACT_ATOMS: atom_id res chain seq x y z
N MET A 1 23.10 21.87 -9.15
CA MET A 1 22.44 21.92 -7.83
C MET A 1 20.95 22.04 -8.07
N THR A 2 20.26 20.93 -8.19
CA THR A 2 18.79 20.87 -8.28
C THR A 2 18.26 20.55 -6.90
N ALA A 3 17.62 21.52 -6.28
CA ALA A 3 16.96 21.37 -4.99
C ALA A 3 15.92 20.24 -5.11
N LYS A 4 16.12 19.15 -4.36
CA LYS A 4 15.05 18.17 -4.09
C LYS A 4 13.98 18.92 -3.29
N THR A 5 12.94 19.35 -3.96
CA THR A 5 11.70 19.79 -3.31
C THR A 5 11.22 18.62 -2.44
N ASN A 6 11.30 18.78 -1.14
CA ASN A 6 10.61 17.93 -0.18
C ASN A 6 9.12 18.04 -0.52
N ASN A 7 8.59 17.06 -1.26
CA ASN A 7 7.15 16.89 -1.39
C ASN A 7 6.61 16.50 0.01
N MET A 8 6.32 17.50 0.83
CA MET A 8 5.49 17.30 1.99
C MET A 8 4.16 16.76 1.47
N ILE A 9 3.85 15.54 1.85
CA ILE A 9 2.53 14.96 1.67
C ILE A 9 1.59 15.86 2.48
N LEU A 10 0.80 16.68 1.80
CA LEU A 10 -0.24 17.48 2.45
C LEU A 10 -1.34 16.48 2.86
N LEU A 11 -1.23 15.99 4.08
CA LEU A 11 -2.32 15.23 4.72
C LEU A 11 -3.33 16.21 5.29
N PRO A 12 -4.61 15.86 5.35
CA PRO A 12 -5.58 16.58 6.16
C PRO A 12 -5.13 16.66 7.61
N ASP A 13 -5.37 17.80 8.26
CA ASP A 13 -4.92 18.04 9.65
C ASP A 13 -5.59 17.11 10.67
N ASP A 14 -6.73 16.54 10.34
CA ASP A 14 -7.52 15.60 11.15
C ASP A 14 -7.19 14.12 10.88
N ALA A 15 -6.19 13.82 10.04
CA ALA A 15 -5.78 12.45 9.77
C ALA A 15 -5.20 11.76 11.01
N ILE A 16 -5.76 10.62 11.37
CA ILE A 16 -5.29 9.79 12.49
C ILE A 16 -4.06 9.01 12.04
N VAL A 17 -2.93 9.26 12.71
CA VAL A 17 -1.67 8.55 12.43
C VAL A 17 -1.67 7.19 13.12
N VAL A 18 -1.58 6.12 12.34
CA VAL A 18 -1.51 4.73 12.80
C VAL A 18 -0.12 4.18 12.51
N THR A 19 0.63 3.79 13.54
CA THR A 19 2.05 3.42 13.43
C THR A 19 2.35 1.94 13.62
N ASN A 20 1.37 1.13 14.00
CA ASN A 20 1.50 -0.30 14.19
C ASN A 20 0.28 -1.06 13.67
N TYR A 21 0.44 -2.36 13.44
CA TYR A 21 -0.64 -3.19 12.88
C TYR A 21 -1.77 -3.44 13.87
N ASN A 22 -1.49 -3.57 15.16
CA ASN A 22 -2.53 -3.83 16.16
C ASN A 22 -3.53 -2.67 16.25
N ASP A 23 -3.06 -1.43 16.15
CA ASP A 23 -3.95 -0.28 16.11
C ASP A 23 -4.71 -0.21 14.78
N LEU A 24 -4.09 -0.55 13.65
CA LEU A 24 -4.79 -0.66 12.38
C LEU A 24 -5.91 -1.69 12.46
N ASP A 25 -5.62 -2.90 12.96
CA ASP A 25 -6.58 -4.00 13.06
C ASP A 25 -7.80 -3.59 13.89
N ARG A 26 -7.64 -2.84 14.99
CA ARG A 26 -8.77 -2.29 15.76
C ARG A 26 -9.72 -1.41 14.94
N TYR A 27 -9.20 -0.57 14.03
CA TYR A 27 -10.06 0.23 13.14
C TYR A 27 -10.72 -0.65 12.08
N LEU A 28 -9.99 -1.61 11.55
CA LEU A 28 -10.52 -2.54 10.54
C LEU A 28 -11.62 -3.43 11.11
N ASP A 29 -11.47 -3.93 12.34
CA ASP A 29 -12.50 -4.70 13.04
C ASP A 29 -13.77 -3.85 13.23
N LYS A 30 -13.63 -2.59 13.66
CA LYS A 30 -14.78 -1.68 13.81
C LYS A 30 -15.46 -1.35 12.48
N PHE A 31 -14.70 -1.30 11.40
CA PHE A 31 -15.26 -1.20 10.05
C PHE A 31 -16.00 -2.48 9.65
N ALA A 32 -15.42 -3.64 9.89
CA ALA A 32 -16.03 -4.93 9.60
C ALA A 32 -17.34 -5.15 10.39
N GLU A 33 -17.39 -4.71 11.65
CA GLU A 33 -18.60 -4.72 12.49
C GLU A 33 -19.70 -3.72 12.05
N GLY A 34 -19.37 -2.82 11.10
CA GLY A 34 -20.27 -1.74 10.66
C GLY A 34 -20.40 -0.57 11.63
N SER A 35 -19.49 -0.47 12.61
CA SER A 35 -19.42 0.66 13.57
C SER A 35 -18.76 1.90 12.97
N LEU A 36 -17.99 1.77 11.90
CA LEU A 36 -17.39 2.84 11.13
C LEU A 36 -17.99 2.84 9.72
N ASP A 37 -18.68 3.93 9.36
CA ASP A 37 -19.42 3.99 8.08
C ASP A 37 -18.55 4.36 6.88
N LEU A 38 -17.54 5.20 7.08
CA LEU A 38 -16.74 5.75 6.00
C LEU A 38 -15.29 5.95 6.45
N VAL A 39 -14.38 5.17 5.88
CA VAL A 39 -12.95 5.16 6.23
C VAL A 39 -12.10 5.35 4.99
N LEU A 40 -11.09 6.21 5.08
CA LEU A 40 -10.02 6.33 4.10
C LEU A 40 -8.71 5.83 4.71
N LEU A 41 -8.17 4.74 4.17
CA LEU A 41 -6.89 4.17 4.59
C LEU A 41 -5.78 4.62 3.63
N LEU A 42 -4.92 5.50 4.12
CA LEU A 42 -3.76 6.01 3.40
C LEU A 42 -2.48 5.37 3.90
N GLY A 43 -1.52 5.17 3.02
CA GLY A 43 -0.18 4.72 3.40
C GLY A 43 0.63 4.27 2.21
N LYS A 44 1.94 4.18 2.36
CA LYS A 44 2.86 3.81 1.28
C LYS A 44 2.54 2.43 0.70
N PRO A 45 2.87 2.18 -0.58
CA PRO A 45 2.67 0.86 -1.18
C PRO A 45 3.57 -0.20 -0.52
N GLY A 46 3.08 -1.44 -0.44
CA GLY A 46 3.85 -2.60 0.04
C GLY A 46 4.02 -2.69 1.56
N ILE A 47 3.16 -2.00 2.33
CA ILE A 47 3.12 -2.12 3.80
C ILE A 47 1.93 -2.97 4.29
N GLY A 48 1.29 -3.77 3.43
CA GLY A 48 0.26 -4.73 3.82
C GLY A 48 -1.16 -4.19 4.01
N LYS A 49 -1.48 -2.94 3.59
CA LYS A 49 -2.83 -2.36 3.75
C LYS A 49 -3.94 -3.27 3.20
N THR A 50 -3.83 -3.64 1.93
CA THR A 50 -4.78 -4.50 1.22
C THR A 50 -5.00 -5.83 1.94
N GLU A 51 -3.91 -6.48 2.35
CA GLU A 51 -3.98 -7.75 3.06
C GLU A 51 -4.62 -7.63 4.45
N SER A 52 -4.28 -6.58 5.22
CA SER A 52 -4.92 -6.33 6.52
C SER A 52 -6.43 -6.12 6.37
N VAL A 53 -6.86 -5.37 5.35
CA VAL A 53 -8.30 -5.15 5.07
C VAL A 53 -8.99 -6.45 4.65
N LYS A 54 -8.38 -7.24 3.75
CA LYS A 54 -8.92 -8.54 3.33
C LYS A 54 -9.06 -9.48 4.52
N GLN A 55 -8.05 -9.53 5.38
CA GLN A 55 -8.05 -10.37 6.58
C GLN A 55 -9.18 -9.97 7.55
N ALA A 56 -9.34 -8.69 7.85
CA ALA A 56 -10.37 -8.19 8.77
C ALA A 56 -11.79 -8.46 8.25
N LEU A 57 -12.00 -8.44 6.92
CA LEU A 57 -13.28 -8.71 6.28
C LEU A 57 -13.50 -10.19 5.94
N GLY A 58 -12.57 -11.07 6.28
CA GLY A 58 -12.66 -12.51 5.96
C GLY A 58 -12.70 -12.78 4.45
N ILE A 59 -12.07 -11.91 3.65
CA ILE A 59 -12.01 -12.07 2.20
C ILE A 59 -10.88 -13.04 1.87
N ASP A 60 -11.26 -14.18 1.32
CA ASP A 60 -10.37 -15.22 0.85
C ASP A 60 -10.57 -15.41 -0.65
N ASP A 61 -9.51 -15.58 -1.42
CA ASP A 61 -9.56 -15.80 -2.87
C ASP A 61 -10.37 -17.04 -3.26
N CYS A 62 -10.59 -17.95 -2.30
CA CYS A 62 -11.32 -19.22 -2.49
C CYS A 62 -12.79 -19.16 -2.08
N ARG A 63 -13.27 -18.09 -1.43
CA ARG A 63 -14.63 -17.98 -0.93
C ARG A 63 -15.36 -16.78 -1.53
N GLN A 64 -16.63 -16.96 -1.83
CA GLN A 64 -17.50 -15.84 -2.21
C GLN A 64 -17.71 -14.95 -0.98
N SER A 65 -17.07 -13.77 -1.00
CA SER A 65 -17.21 -12.78 0.07
C SER A 65 -18.56 -12.07 -0.03
N GLU A 66 -19.12 -11.70 1.12
CA GLU A 66 -20.28 -10.80 1.17
C GLU A 66 -19.88 -9.32 0.92
N THR A 67 -18.58 -9.02 0.91
CA THR A 67 -18.03 -7.68 0.67
C THR A 67 -17.89 -7.39 -0.82
N LEU A 68 -18.31 -6.21 -1.27
CA LEU A 68 -17.93 -5.71 -2.58
C LEU A 68 -16.48 -5.20 -2.51
N TYR A 69 -15.53 -5.99 -2.97
CA TYR A 69 -14.14 -5.59 -3.08
C TYR A 69 -13.81 -5.24 -4.53
N VAL A 70 -13.45 -3.98 -4.77
CA VAL A 70 -13.06 -3.47 -6.10
C VAL A 70 -11.59 -3.13 -6.09
N GLU A 71 -10.79 -3.90 -6.81
CA GLU A 71 -9.36 -3.69 -6.99
C GLU A 71 -9.06 -3.33 -8.45
N GLY A 72 -8.31 -2.26 -8.67
CA GLY A 72 -7.91 -1.83 -10.01
C GLY A 72 -8.99 -1.06 -10.76
N HIS A 73 -9.33 -1.47 -12.00
CA HIS A 73 -10.23 -0.73 -12.89
C HIS A 73 -11.65 -1.30 -12.87
N ALA A 74 -12.62 -0.46 -12.54
CA ALA A 74 -14.03 -0.74 -12.72
C ALA A 74 -14.63 0.28 -13.69
N GLN A 75 -15.53 -0.14 -14.58
CA GLN A 75 -16.37 0.78 -15.34
C GLN A 75 -17.46 1.35 -14.42
N PRO A 76 -17.90 2.62 -14.60
CA PRO A 76 -18.90 3.23 -13.72
C PRO A 76 -20.19 2.40 -13.62
N PHE A 77 -20.67 1.87 -14.73
CA PHE A 77 -21.85 1.01 -14.74
C PHE A 77 -21.61 -0.33 -14.00
N GLY A 78 -20.44 -0.94 -14.17
CA GLY A 78 -20.05 -2.14 -13.45
C GLY A 78 -20.00 -1.91 -11.92
N LEU A 79 -19.50 -0.73 -11.50
CA LEU A 79 -19.53 -0.32 -10.11
C LEU A 79 -20.97 -0.20 -9.59
N TYR A 80 -21.88 0.44 -10.36
CA TYR A 80 -23.28 0.54 -10.02
C TYR A 80 -23.95 -0.83 -9.84
N GLN A 81 -23.70 -1.75 -10.78
CA GLN A 81 -24.21 -3.14 -10.69
C GLN A 81 -23.66 -3.87 -9.44
N GLY A 82 -22.37 -3.72 -9.16
CA GLY A 82 -21.73 -4.27 -7.95
C GLY A 82 -22.40 -3.75 -6.69
N LEU A 83 -22.58 -2.43 -6.58
CA LEU A 83 -23.23 -1.78 -5.44
C LEU A 83 -24.68 -2.24 -5.24
N TRP A 84 -25.42 -2.52 -6.31
CA TRP A 84 -26.76 -3.12 -6.22
C TRP A 84 -26.73 -4.57 -5.72
N ARG A 85 -25.84 -5.38 -6.28
CA ARG A 85 -25.71 -6.80 -5.93
C ARG A 85 -25.30 -7.01 -4.48
N TYR A 86 -24.36 -6.17 -3.99
CA TYR A 86 -23.82 -6.21 -2.64
C TYR A 86 -24.41 -5.13 -1.71
N ARG A 87 -25.62 -4.63 -2.03
CA ARG A 87 -26.24 -3.59 -1.20
C ARG A 87 -26.37 -4.03 0.25
N ASN A 88 -26.11 -3.09 1.15
CA ASN A 88 -26.08 -3.26 2.60
C ASN A 88 -24.90 -4.05 3.16
N ASN A 89 -23.99 -4.51 2.30
CA ASN A 89 -22.76 -5.16 2.69
C ASN A 89 -21.58 -4.16 2.63
N PRO A 90 -20.44 -4.47 3.28
CA PRO A 90 -19.26 -3.62 3.19
C PRO A 90 -18.79 -3.43 1.74
N VAL A 91 -18.30 -2.23 1.45
CA VAL A 91 -17.73 -1.87 0.15
C VAL A 91 -16.28 -1.42 0.35
N VAL A 92 -15.36 -2.05 -0.34
CA VAL A 92 -13.94 -1.65 -0.36
C VAL A 92 -13.55 -1.26 -1.76
N LEU A 93 -13.01 -0.05 -1.91
CA LEU A 93 -12.46 0.45 -3.16
C LEU A 93 -10.96 0.64 -2.99
N ASP A 94 -10.19 -0.28 -3.55
CA ASP A 94 -8.72 -0.25 -3.52
C ASP A 94 -8.17 0.40 -4.79
N ASP A 95 -7.07 1.15 -4.66
CA ASP A 95 -6.45 1.94 -5.72
C ASP A 95 -7.32 3.11 -6.23
N LEU A 96 -7.78 3.91 -5.30
CA LEU A 96 -8.75 4.97 -5.47
C LEU A 96 -8.37 6.05 -6.52
N ASP A 97 -7.07 6.27 -6.75
CA ASP A 97 -6.54 7.34 -7.60
C ASP A 97 -7.15 7.32 -9.03
N ARG A 98 -7.48 6.14 -9.53
CA ARG A 98 -8.08 5.96 -10.86
C ARG A 98 -9.59 6.22 -10.88
N LEU A 99 -10.28 5.96 -9.76
CA LEU A 99 -11.73 6.14 -9.69
C LEU A 99 -12.13 7.61 -9.68
N TYR A 100 -11.33 8.48 -9.06
CA TYR A 100 -11.61 9.92 -9.04
C TYR A 100 -11.25 10.67 -10.31
N ALA A 101 -10.48 10.07 -11.21
CA ALA A 101 -10.17 10.65 -12.49
C ALA A 101 -11.38 10.68 -13.45
N ASN A 102 -12.39 9.82 -13.22
CA ASN A 102 -13.59 9.73 -14.07
C ASN A 102 -14.80 10.43 -13.40
N PRO A 103 -15.41 11.45 -14.04
CA PRO A 103 -16.57 12.17 -13.50
C PRO A 103 -17.78 11.27 -13.18
N ASP A 104 -17.97 10.19 -13.94
CA ASP A 104 -19.11 9.29 -13.72
C ASP A 104 -18.92 8.43 -12.47
N HIS A 105 -17.68 8.01 -12.16
CA HIS A 105 -17.39 7.40 -10.87
C HIS A 105 -17.67 8.38 -9.71
N VAL A 106 -17.24 9.63 -9.85
CA VAL A 106 -17.47 10.66 -8.82
C VAL A 106 -18.97 10.84 -8.55
N ARG A 107 -19.82 10.77 -9.58
CA ARG A 107 -21.29 10.87 -9.43
C ARG A 107 -21.88 9.73 -8.59
N ILE A 108 -21.30 8.52 -8.67
CA ILE A 108 -21.70 7.36 -7.84
C ILE A 108 -21.10 7.46 -6.44
N LEU A 109 -19.83 7.85 -6.34
CA LEU A 109 -19.10 7.89 -5.07
C LEU A 109 -19.61 8.99 -4.12
N LYS A 110 -20.02 10.15 -4.64
CA LYS A 110 -20.56 11.24 -3.80
C LYS A 110 -21.76 10.81 -2.95
N PRO A 111 -22.83 10.20 -3.50
CA PRO A 111 -23.93 9.71 -2.67
C PRO A 111 -23.55 8.48 -1.84
N LEU A 112 -22.67 7.60 -2.33
CA LEU A 112 -22.19 6.44 -1.59
C LEU A 112 -21.40 6.84 -0.32
N CYS A 113 -20.60 7.89 -0.42
CA CYS A 113 -19.82 8.47 0.69
C CYS A 113 -20.58 9.55 1.44
N ASN A 114 -21.91 9.46 1.53
CA ASN A 114 -22.73 10.36 2.34
C ASN A 114 -22.70 9.90 3.82
N THR A 115 -22.75 10.86 4.74
CA THR A 115 -22.81 10.62 6.20
C THR A 115 -24.16 10.07 6.69
N ARG A 116 -25.20 10.08 5.83
CA ARG A 116 -26.48 9.46 6.16
C ARG A 116 -26.34 7.95 6.13
N ARG A 117 -26.90 7.24 7.12
CA ARG A 117 -26.88 5.78 7.15
C ARG A 117 -27.52 5.17 5.88
N ALA A 118 -28.66 5.70 5.43
CA ALA A 118 -29.31 5.28 4.20
C ALA A 118 -28.85 6.20 3.05
N LYS A 119 -28.16 5.61 2.09
CA LYS A 119 -27.53 6.28 0.93
C LYS A 119 -28.31 5.93 -0.32
N ARG A 120 -28.79 6.92 -1.06
CA ARG A 120 -29.55 6.73 -2.30
C ARG A 120 -28.60 6.81 -3.49
N ILE A 121 -28.48 5.72 -4.23
CA ILE A 121 -27.64 5.60 -5.41
C ILE A 121 -28.55 5.52 -6.64
N SER A 122 -28.28 6.33 -7.65
CA SER A 122 -29.06 6.34 -8.89
C SER A 122 -28.18 6.29 -10.12
N TRP A 123 -28.67 5.57 -11.14
CA TRP A 123 -28.09 5.50 -12.48
C TRP A 123 -29.20 5.70 -13.51
N LEU A 124 -29.35 6.94 -13.98
CA LEU A 124 -30.32 7.29 -14.97
C LEU A 124 -29.64 7.26 -16.34
N SER A 125 -29.85 6.20 -17.09
CA SER A 125 -29.32 6.04 -18.45
C SER A 125 -30.45 5.56 -19.37
N ASN A 126 -30.47 6.09 -20.56
CA ASN A 126 -31.38 5.62 -21.65
C ASN A 126 -30.88 4.31 -22.28
N ALA A 127 -29.70 3.83 -21.91
CA ALA A 127 -29.24 2.52 -22.36
C ALA A 127 -30.11 1.45 -21.72
N VAL A 128 -30.73 0.62 -22.54
CA VAL A 128 -31.43 -0.60 -22.12
C VAL A 128 -30.37 -1.45 -21.42
N THR A 129 -30.44 -1.48 -20.10
CA THR A 129 -29.58 -2.36 -19.33
C THR A 129 -30.07 -3.77 -19.60
N GLY A 130 -29.32 -4.56 -20.36
CA GLY A 130 -29.66 -5.96 -20.63
C GLY A 130 -29.58 -6.87 -19.38
N VAL A 131 -29.64 -6.26 -18.20
CA VAL A 131 -29.67 -6.91 -16.89
C VAL A 131 -31.11 -6.80 -16.37
N PRO A 132 -31.92 -7.85 -16.49
CA PRO A 132 -33.21 -7.89 -15.82
C PRO A 132 -33.01 -7.62 -14.32
N GLU A 133 -33.90 -6.88 -13.71
CA GLU A 133 -33.92 -6.59 -12.26
C GLU A 133 -32.97 -5.50 -11.74
N LEU A 134 -32.11 -4.91 -12.56
CA LEU A 134 -31.30 -3.78 -12.08
C LEU A 134 -32.15 -2.51 -12.04
N PRO A 135 -32.48 -1.96 -10.86
CA PRO A 135 -33.25 -0.73 -10.77
C PRO A 135 -32.43 0.46 -11.21
N THR A 136 -33.09 1.54 -11.63
CA THR A 136 -32.43 2.81 -11.93
C THR A 136 -31.99 3.55 -10.66
N GLU A 137 -32.48 3.12 -9.51
CA GLU A 137 -32.21 3.71 -8.22
C GLU A 137 -32.44 2.70 -7.10
N PHE A 138 -31.59 2.75 -6.08
CA PHE A 138 -31.75 1.96 -4.86
C PHE A 138 -31.18 2.68 -3.63
N THR A 139 -31.52 2.17 -2.46
CA THR A 139 -30.97 2.61 -1.19
C THR A 139 -30.06 1.53 -0.61
N THR A 140 -28.95 1.96 -0.03
CA THR A 140 -27.99 1.08 0.64
C THR A 140 -27.55 1.66 1.99
N THR A 141 -27.24 0.76 2.93
CA THR A 141 -26.66 1.09 4.24
C THR A 141 -25.18 0.67 4.32
N SER A 142 -24.58 0.34 3.19
CA SER A 142 -23.17 -0.11 3.12
C SER A 142 -22.22 0.86 3.81
N ASN A 143 -21.35 0.35 4.64
CA ASN A 143 -20.13 1.05 5.05
C ASN A 143 -19.10 0.98 3.93
N VAL A 144 -18.25 2.00 3.83
CA VAL A 144 -17.34 2.17 2.69
C VAL A 144 -15.92 2.41 3.18
N MET A 145 -14.99 1.61 2.68
CA MET A 145 -13.56 1.83 2.86
C MET A 145 -12.90 2.16 1.53
N LEU A 146 -12.11 3.20 1.56
CA LEU A 146 -11.29 3.64 0.45
C LEU A 146 -9.82 3.39 0.79
N ILE A 147 -9.07 2.76 -0.09
CA ILE A 147 -7.63 2.52 0.10
C ILE A 147 -6.86 3.30 -0.95
N ALA A 148 -5.84 4.07 -0.51
CA ALA A 148 -4.99 4.82 -1.42
C ALA A 148 -3.53 4.82 -0.94
N ASN A 149 -2.61 5.08 -1.87
CA ASN A 149 -1.18 5.13 -1.57
C ASN A 149 -0.73 6.53 -1.13
N GLU A 150 -1.31 7.56 -1.71
CA GLU A 150 -0.97 8.95 -1.45
C GLU A 150 -2.25 9.79 -1.38
N TRP A 151 -2.22 10.77 -0.48
CA TRP A 151 -3.21 11.81 -0.49
C TRP A 151 -2.84 12.85 -1.55
N ARG A 152 -3.61 12.88 -2.63
CA ARG A 152 -3.56 13.98 -3.59
C ARG A 152 -4.93 14.61 -3.60
N SER A 153 -5.03 15.80 -3.11
CA SER A 153 -6.20 16.67 -3.29
C SER A 153 -6.31 17.03 -4.79
N LEU A 154 -6.69 16.06 -5.63
CA LEU A 154 -6.67 16.21 -7.08
C LEU A 154 -7.79 17.12 -7.61
N ASN A 155 -8.88 17.29 -6.87
CA ASN A 155 -9.93 18.25 -7.22
C ASN A 155 -10.87 18.51 -6.04
N GLY A 156 -11.73 19.52 -6.15
CA GLY A 156 -12.72 19.87 -5.12
C GLY A 156 -13.74 18.78 -4.79
N ASN A 157 -13.83 17.71 -5.59
CA ASN A 157 -14.71 16.59 -5.33
C ASN A 157 -14.18 15.66 -4.23
N VAL A 158 -12.85 15.50 -4.15
CA VAL A 158 -12.21 14.72 -3.09
C VAL A 158 -12.29 15.45 -1.76
N ARG A 159 -12.07 16.77 -1.75
CA ARG A 159 -12.22 17.61 -0.55
C ARG A 159 -13.62 17.50 0.07
N ALA A 160 -14.66 17.42 -0.75
CA ALA A 160 -16.03 17.23 -0.24
C ALA A 160 -16.25 15.87 0.43
N LEU A 161 -15.33 14.92 0.30
CA LEU A 161 -15.35 13.63 1.00
C LEU A 161 -14.48 13.65 2.26
N GLU A 162 -13.44 14.49 2.31
CA GLU A 162 -12.54 14.63 3.46
C GLU A 162 -13.33 14.88 4.75
N ASP A 163 -14.20 15.87 4.75
CA ASP A 163 -15.00 16.28 5.90
C ASP A 163 -15.95 15.19 6.43
N ARG A 164 -16.04 14.06 5.74
CA ARG A 164 -17.01 12.99 6.02
C ARG A 164 -16.36 11.68 6.43
N MET A 165 -15.06 11.52 6.18
CA MET A 165 -14.34 10.27 6.37
C MET A 165 -13.47 10.27 7.61
N ILE A 166 -13.38 9.12 8.26
CA ILE A 166 -12.27 8.86 9.18
C ILE A 166 -11.04 8.55 8.35
N ILE A 167 -10.04 9.44 8.40
CA ILE A 167 -8.82 9.31 7.62
C ILE A 167 -7.75 8.66 8.49
N LEU A 168 -7.32 7.46 8.09
CA LEU A 168 -6.26 6.71 8.75
C LEU A 168 -4.99 6.84 7.90
N TRP A 169 -3.97 7.47 8.45
CA TRP A 169 -2.64 7.48 7.83
C TRP A 169 -1.79 6.39 8.43
N PHE A 170 -1.74 5.26 7.75
CA PHE A 170 -0.96 4.10 8.15
C PHE A 170 0.52 4.28 7.77
N LYS A 171 1.35 4.46 8.80
CA LYS A 171 2.79 4.69 8.70
C LYS A 171 3.54 3.81 9.69
N PRO A 172 3.53 2.48 9.52
CA PRO A 172 4.25 1.58 10.40
C PRO A 172 5.76 1.82 10.32
N THR A 173 6.47 1.54 11.43
CA THR A 173 7.92 1.60 11.44
C THR A 173 8.53 0.47 10.63
N VAL A 174 9.82 0.55 10.33
CA VAL A 174 10.55 -0.49 9.61
C VAL A 174 10.51 -1.81 10.40
N GLU A 175 10.65 -1.73 11.71
CA GLU A 175 10.59 -2.86 12.64
C GLU A 175 9.20 -3.52 12.66
N GLU A 176 8.15 -2.71 12.65
CA GLU A 176 6.77 -3.20 12.58
C GLU A 176 6.49 -3.95 11.28
N ILE A 177 6.95 -3.40 10.14
CA ILE A 177 6.81 -4.07 8.84
C ILE A 177 7.59 -5.38 8.83
N HIS A 178 8.82 -5.39 9.37
CA HIS A 178 9.63 -6.59 9.48
C HIS A 178 8.95 -7.65 10.36
N ARG A 179 8.48 -7.27 11.55
CA ARG A 179 7.74 -8.15 12.45
C ARG A 179 6.49 -8.75 11.79
N LYS A 180 5.68 -7.91 11.14
CA LYS A 180 4.47 -8.36 10.44
C LYS A 180 4.77 -9.32 9.29
N THR A 181 5.90 -9.13 8.60
CA THR A 181 6.33 -10.02 7.53
C THR A 181 6.60 -11.45 8.03
N ALA A 182 7.05 -11.63 9.27
CA ALA A 182 7.30 -12.96 9.85
C ALA A 182 6.04 -13.84 9.94
N GLU A 183 4.84 -13.24 9.91
CA GLU A 183 3.58 -13.99 10.04
C GLU A 183 3.26 -14.84 8.79
N TRP A 184 3.82 -14.47 7.64
CA TRP A 184 3.48 -15.11 6.36
C TRP A 184 4.69 -15.49 5.49
N PHE A 185 5.87 -14.92 5.77
CA PHE A 185 7.05 -15.14 4.96
C PHE A 185 7.92 -16.26 5.52
N ASP A 186 8.07 -17.33 4.75
CA ASP A 186 8.63 -18.61 5.16
C ASP A 186 10.11 -18.85 4.74
N GLU A 187 10.87 -17.79 4.40
CA GLU A 187 12.25 -17.88 3.98
C GLU A 187 13.21 -17.28 5.03
N PRO A 188 13.65 -18.06 6.03
CA PRO A 188 14.42 -17.55 7.16
C PRO A 188 15.70 -16.82 6.78
N GLU A 189 16.44 -17.31 5.76
CA GLU A 189 17.66 -16.66 5.31
C GLU A 189 17.44 -15.23 4.85
N ILE A 190 16.39 -15.01 4.04
CA ILE A 190 16.04 -13.68 3.53
C ILE A 190 15.54 -12.81 4.68
N TYR A 191 14.69 -13.35 5.55
CA TYR A 191 14.12 -12.65 6.68
C TYR A 191 15.23 -12.14 7.63
N HIS A 192 16.13 -13.01 8.07
CA HIS A 192 17.25 -12.62 8.94
C HIS A 192 18.22 -11.66 8.25
N PHE A 193 18.45 -11.85 6.94
CA PHE A 193 19.30 -10.93 6.18
C PHE A 193 18.71 -9.51 6.18
N VAL A 194 17.41 -9.33 5.90
CA VAL A 194 16.77 -8.02 5.99
C VAL A 194 16.83 -7.48 7.41
N GLY A 195 16.56 -8.34 8.42
CA GLY A 195 16.62 -7.99 9.83
C GLY A 195 17.96 -7.38 10.28
N SER A 196 19.07 -7.86 9.69
CA SER A 196 20.41 -7.35 10.00
C SER A 196 20.67 -5.91 9.51
N TYR A 197 19.81 -5.37 8.65
CA TYR A 197 20.01 -4.04 8.06
C TYR A 197 18.88 -3.05 8.34
N LEU A 198 17.94 -3.37 9.24
CA LEU A 198 16.76 -2.53 9.51
C LEU A 198 17.10 -1.08 9.84
N SER A 199 18.16 -0.86 10.63
CA SER A 199 18.61 0.49 11.03
C SER A 199 19.08 1.37 9.85
N HIS A 200 19.42 0.75 8.71
CA HIS A 200 19.90 1.45 7.52
C HIS A 200 18.81 1.60 6.44
N ILE A 201 17.65 0.98 6.64
CA ILE A 201 16.55 0.97 5.69
C ILE A 201 15.61 2.15 5.99
N PRO A 202 15.56 3.18 5.14
CA PRO A 202 14.70 4.34 5.40
C PRO A 202 13.21 4.02 5.17
N GLN A 203 12.95 3.00 4.35
CA GLN A 203 11.59 2.57 4.04
C GLN A 203 11.60 1.09 3.63
N LEU A 204 11.04 0.24 4.48
CA LEU A 204 10.84 -1.17 4.18
C LEU A 204 9.52 -1.37 3.43
N SER A 205 9.52 -2.36 2.55
CA SER A 205 8.32 -2.86 1.86
C SER A 205 8.32 -4.38 1.92
N MET A 206 7.20 -4.98 2.23
CA MET A 206 7.03 -6.44 2.18
C MET A 206 7.38 -7.03 0.80
N ARG A 207 7.24 -6.23 -0.25
CA ARG A 207 7.64 -6.61 -1.62
C ARG A 207 9.16 -6.81 -1.77
N HIS A 208 9.98 -6.30 -0.86
CA HIS A 208 11.43 -6.55 -0.88
C HIS A 208 11.74 -8.03 -0.59
N TYR A 209 11.01 -8.65 0.33
CA TYR A 209 11.15 -10.07 0.67
C TYR A 209 10.77 -10.96 -0.53
N GLU A 210 9.63 -10.68 -1.15
CA GLU A 210 9.18 -11.39 -2.34
C GLU A 210 10.15 -11.26 -3.52
N ARG A 211 10.70 -10.06 -3.74
CA ARG A 211 11.70 -9.83 -4.79
C ARG A 211 12.98 -10.62 -4.52
N ALA A 212 13.46 -10.64 -3.27
CA ALA A 212 14.62 -11.42 -2.88
C ALA A 212 14.38 -12.91 -3.09
N LYS A 213 13.22 -13.45 -2.70
CA LYS A 213 12.83 -14.84 -2.94
C LYS A 213 12.83 -15.17 -4.43
N ARG A 214 12.26 -14.30 -5.27
CA ARG A 214 12.26 -14.48 -6.73
C ARG A 214 13.66 -14.48 -7.33
N LEU A 215 14.54 -13.55 -6.91
CA LEU A 215 15.93 -13.49 -7.39
C LEU A 215 16.69 -14.76 -7.01
N ARG A 216 16.58 -15.19 -5.75
CA ARG A 216 17.24 -16.41 -5.27
C ARG A 216 16.74 -17.65 -6.02
N ASN A 217 15.44 -17.79 -6.20
CA ASN A 217 14.84 -18.93 -6.91
C ASN A 217 15.18 -18.94 -8.40
N ALA A 218 15.45 -17.78 -8.99
CA ALA A 218 15.96 -17.66 -10.37
C ALA A 218 17.47 -17.95 -10.49
N GLY A 219 18.15 -18.30 -9.39
CA GLY A 219 19.57 -18.71 -9.40
C GLY A 219 20.56 -17.55 -9.33
N PHE A 220 20.13 -16.32 -9.03
CA PHE A 220 21.03 -15.18 -8.84
C PHE A 220 21.83 -15.33 -7.55
N LEU A 221 23.12 -15.62 -7.63
CA LEU A 221 24.01 -15.78 -6.47
C LEU A 221 24.22 -14.46 -5.71
N ASP A 222 24.09 -13.34 -6.39
CA ASP A 222 24.23 -11.98 -5.86
C ASP A 222 22.90 -11.33 -5.43
N TRP A 223 21.86 -12.13 -5.18
CA TRP A 223 20.54 -11.63 -4.77
C TRP A 223 20.60 -10.71 -3.53
N LYS A 224 21.53 -10.96 -2.59
CA LYS A 224 21.77 -10.12 -1.40
C LYS A 224 22.20 -8.71 -1.80
N LYS A 225 23.16 -8.60 -2.73
CA LYS A 225 23.63 -7.32 -3.26
C LYS A 225 22.51 -6.56 -3.96
N SER A 226 21.75 -7.25 -4.80
CA SER A 226 20.59 -6.68 -5.49
C SER A 226 19.51 -6.19 -4.53
N LEU A 227 19.23 -6.94 -3.46
CA LEU A 227 18.27 -6.56 -2.44
C LEU A 227 18.71 -5.30 -1.68
N LEU A 228 19.98 -5.21 -1.27
CA LEU A 228 20.52 -4.02 -0.60
C LEU A 228 20.39 -2.76 -1.47
N GLN A 229 20.65 -2.88 -2.77
CA GLN A 229 20.46 -1.75 -3.69
C GLN A 229 19.00 -1.26 -3.77
N MET A 230 18.02 -2.16 -3.54
CA MET A 230 16.60 -1.79 -3.53
C MET A 230 16.15 -1.17 -2.20
N MET A 231 16.76 -1.59 -1.09
CA MET A 231 16.34 -1.19 0.26
C MET A 231 17.05 0.03 0.80
N LEU A 232 18.34 0.19 0.47
CA LEU A 232 19.16 1.27 0.99
C LEU A 232 19.08 2.52 0.11
N SER A 233 18.84 3.66 0.72
CA SER A 233 18.80 4.94 0.00
C SER A 233 20.18 5.46 -0.34
N ASP A 234 21.18 5.14 0.50
CA ASP A 234 22.58 5.50 0.26
C ASP A 234 23.25 4.41 -0.60
N ARG A 235 23.47 4.77 -1.87
CA ARG A 235 24.15 3.89 -2.82
C ARG A 235 25.57 3.49 -2.35
N THR A 236 26.24 4.36 -1.61
CA THR A 236 27.60 4.10 -1.14
C THR A 236 27.58 3.01 -0.06
N VAL A 237 26.63 3.08 0.87
CA VAL A 237 26.39 2.03 1.88
C VAL A 237 26.05 0.71 1.19
N ALA A 238 25.15 0.71 0.24
CA ALA A 238 24.75 -0.49 -0.49
C ALA A 238 25.93 -1.16 -1.21
N VAL A 239 26.83 -0.37 -1.82
CA VAL A 239 28.02 -0.88 -2.46
C VAL A 239 28.99 -1.48 -1.43
N VAL A 240 29.31 -0.76 -0.34
CA VAL A 240 30.23 -1.25 0.69
C VAL A 240 29.75 -2.58 1.27
N VAL A 241 28.48 -2.65 1.69
CA VAL A 241 27.91 -3.90 2.22
C VAL A 241 27.88 -5.02 1.18
N GLY A 242 27.51 -4.70 -0.06
CA GLY A 242 27.51 -5.67 -1.16
C GLY A 242 28.90 -6.27 -1.41
N LEU A 243 29.97 -5.47 -1.35
CA LEU A 243 31.35 -5.92 -1.49
C LEU A 243 31.82 -6.79 -0.31
N GLN A 244 31.30 -6.55 0.89
CA GLN A 244 31.59 -7.39 2.07
C GLN A 244 30.95 -8.79 1.94
N LEU A 245 29.82 -8.88 1.27
CA LEU A 245 29.08 -10.12 1.04
C LEU A 245 29.54 -10.89 -0.21
N ASP A 246 30.39 -10.29 -1.03
CA ASP A 246 30.87 -10.92 -2.26
C ASP A 246 31.92 -12.01 -1.93
N PRO A 247 31.62 -13.30 -2.19
CA PRO A 247 32.52 -14.39 -1.87
C PRO A 247 33.80 -14.38 -2.74
N LEU A 248 33.81 -13.68 -3.88
CA LEU A 248 34.94 -13.56 -4.77
C LEU A 248 35.98 -12.56 -4.25
N LEU A 249 35.60 -11.68 -3.33
CA LEU A 249 36.43 -10.64 -2.75
C LEU A 249 36.96 -11.09 -1.37
N SER A 250 38.04 -11.88 -1.37
CA SER A 250 38.55 -12.54 -0.17
C SER A 250 39.21 -11.59 0.84
N ASN A 251 39.67 -10.41 0.41
CA ASN A 251 40.38 -9.47 1.28
C ASN A 251 39.96 -8.01 1.08
N GLU A 252 40.29 -7.17 2.07
CA GLU A 252 39.92 -5.77 2.13
C GLU A 252 40.51 -4.94 0.98
N THR A 253 41.71 -5.27 0.53
CA THR A 253 42.39 -4.57 -0.58
C THR A 253 41.59 -4.73 -1.88
N GLN A 254 41.09 -5.94 -2.17
CA GLN A 254 40.26 -6.18 -3.32
C GLN A 254 38.93 -5.44 -3.23
N ARG A 255 38.28 -5.44 -2.06
CA ARG A 255 37.02 -4.71 -1.82
C ARG A 255 37.18 -3.21 -2.02
N ILE A 256 38.28 -2.63 -1.50
CA ILE A 256 38.58 -1.18 -1.68
C ILE A 256 38.84 -0.87 -3.16
N LYS A 257 39.60 -1.69 -3.86
CA LYS A 257 39.86 -1.51 -5.30
C LYS A 257 38.55 -1.52 -6.09
N GLN A 258 37.69 -2.50 -5.80
CA GLN A 258 36.39 -2.61 -6.43
C GLN A 258 35.45 -1.43 -6.07
N PHE A 259 35.44 -1.04 -4.79
CA PHE A 259 34.70 0.14 -4.33
C PHE A 259 35.09 1.41 -5.08
N THR A 260 36.40 1.66 -5.21
CA THR A 260 36.89 2.82 -5.93
C THR A 260 36.52 2.78 -7.41
N ALA A 261 36.58 1.60 -8.05
CA ALA A 261 36.17 1.41 -9.43
C ALA A 261 34.67 1.65 -9.65
N GLU A 262 33.82 1.15 -8.76
CA GLU A 262 32.36 1.25 -8.89
C GLU A 262 31.81 2.65 -8.52
N THR A 263 32.42 3.34 -7.56
CA THR A 263 31.89 4.58 -6.99
C THR A 263 32.66 5.83 -7.37
N GLY A 264 33.91 5.69 -7.77
CA GLY A 264 34.86 6.80 -7.94
C GLY A 264 35.31 7.45 -6.61
N LEU A 265 34.91 6.89 -5.46
CA LEU A 265 35.18 7.43 -4.14
C LEU A 265 36.48 6.89 -3.55
N SER A 266 37.05 7.60 -2.56
CA SER A 266 38.33 7.27 -1.95
C SER A 266 38.25 6.10 -0.96
N ARG A 267 39.44 5.49 -0.70
CA ARG A 267 39.64 4.51 0.37
C ARG A 267 39.13 5.01 1.74
N ALA A 268 39.37 6.28 2.05
CA ALA A 268 38.91 6.88 3.31
C ALA A 268 37.37 6.87 3.42
N THR A 269 36.69 7.14 2.33
CA THR A 269 35.22 7.05 2.26
C THR A 269 34.73 5.62 2.49
N TYR A 270 35.41 4.60 1.92
CA TYR A 270 35.07 3.20 2.15
C TYR A 270 35.09 2.87 3.64
N PHE A 271 36.16 3.19 4.37
CA PHE A 271 36.25 2.87 5.80
C PHE A 271 35.26 3.68 6.66
N ARG A 272 34.98 4.93 6.33
CA ARG A 272 33.99 5.73 7.02
C ARG A 272 32.59 5.15 6.92
N VAL A 273 32.24 4.55 5.79
CA VAL A 273 30.93 3.94 5.54
C VAL A 273 30.86 2.53 6.11
N LYS A 274 31.99 1.83 6.17
CA LYS A 274 32.07 0.47 6.76
C LYS A 274 31.96 0.46 8.27
N ALA A 275 32.42 1.54 8.96
CA ALA A 275 32.39 1.69 10.42
C ALA A 275 30.96 1.87 10.92
#